data_6cfeb432c43a2200be974213ca1bb114
#
_entry.id   6cfeb432c43a2200be974213ca1bb114
#
_cell.length_a   1.000
_cell.length_b   1.000
_cell.length_c   1.000
_cell.angle_alpha   90.00
_cell.angle_beta   90.00
_cell.angle_gamma   90.00
#
_symmetry.space_group_name_H-M   'P 1'
#
loop_
_entity.id
_entity.type
_entity.pdbx_description
1 polymer ?
#
loop_
_entity_poly.entity_id
_entity_poly.type
_entity_poly.pdbx_seq_one_letter_code
_entity_poly.pdbx_strand_id
1 'polypeptide(L)'
;MLEVLAVLSAAAAGGLRLALPLLLIGLLQGEQLWSQVPLLRHFSPYWVVGVLAAWSFLEIFLAGNLWGYRLIILVQLCFSPLVGALLGMTVATATDTPQWLIGTLSGLFAFVLQLVQVGWFYRLGKLPRWVIVGQDLLCMLLILFALRAPKQGGLIALLLLWLAVRSAKDWQQRHQRSRRQRLNS
;
A
#
# COMPACT_ATOMS: atom_id res chain seq x y z
N MET A 1 15.43 -12.26 -9.58
CA MET A 1 15.16 -12.47 -8.14
C MET A 1 15.15 -11.16 -7.35
N LEU A 2 16.20 -10.31 -7.44
CA LEU A 2 16.26 -9.02 -6.73
C LEU A 2 15.12 -8.06 -7.11
N GLU A 3 14.78 -8.02 -8.38
CA GLU A 3 13.73 -7.14 -8.94
C GLU A 3 12.34 -7.50 -8.41
N VAL A 4 12.03 -8.79 -8.31
CA VAL A 4 10.76 -9.24 -7.72
C VAL A 4 10.63 -8.77 -6.28
N LEU A 5 11.72 -8.79 -5.51
CA LEU A 5 11.72 -8.29 -4.13
C LEU A 5 11.53 -6.76 -4.08
N ALA A 6 12.14 -6.02 -5.04
CA ALA A 6 11.92 -4.59 -5.17
C ALA A 6 10.46 -4.26 -5.50
N VAL A 7 9.89 -4.98 -6.47
CA VAL A 7 8.47 -4.85 -6.86
C VAL A 7 7.54 -5.13 -5.69
N LEU A 8 7.79 -6.20 -4.93
CA LEU A 8 7.00 -6.53 -3.74
C LEU A 8 7.10 -5.45 -2.65
N SER A 9 8.30 -4.90 -2.45
CA SER A 9 8.50 -3.80 -1.50
C SER A 9 7.71 -2.55 -1.90
N ALA A 10 7.80 -2.17 -3.17
CA ALA A 10 7.07 -1.02 -3.71
C ALA A 10 5.54 -1.24 -3.66
N ALA A 11 5.09 -2.43 -4.03
CA ALA A 11 3.67 -2.81 -3.96
C ALA A 11 3.14 -2.81 -2.52
N ALA A 12 3.95 -3.28 -1.55
CA ALA A 12 3.60 -3.23 -0.13
C ALA A 12 3.43 -1.78 0.35
N ALA A 13 4.31 -0.88 -0.06
CA ALA A 13 4.18 0.54 0.26
C ALA A 13 2.88 1.13 -0.29
N GLY A 14 2.54 0.82 -1.56
CA GLY A 14 1.27 1.22 -2.18
C GLY A 14 0.03 0.63 -1.52
N GLY A 15 0.15 -0.55 -0.92
CA GLY A 15 -0.90 -1.18 -0.12
C GLY A 15 -1.07 -0.58 1.27
N LEU A 16 -0.05 0.09 1.81
CA LEU A 16 -0.13 0.76 3.11
C LEU A 16 -0.70 2.17 3.02
N ARG A 17 -0.24 2.94 2.03
CA ARG A 17 -0.66 4.32 1.75
C ARG A 17 -0.64 4.58 0.25
N LEU A 18 -1.61 5.37 -0.25
CA LEU A 18 -1.70 5.68 -1.68
C LEU A 18 -0.76 6.82 -2.09
N ALA A 19 -0.89 7.94 -1.40
CA ALA A 19 -0.27 9.20 -1.83
C ALA A 19 1.22 9.26 -1.53
N LEU A 20 1.64 8.82 -0.34
CA LEU A 20 3.04 8.90 0.12
C LEU A 20 4.04 8.18 -0.79
N PRO A 21 3.83 6.89 -1.18
CA PRO A 21 4.79 6.21 -2.06
C PRO A 21 4.86 6.81 -3.44
N LEU A 22 3.74 7.22 -4.03
CA LEU A 22 3.72 7.88 -5.33
C LEU A 22 4.43 9.23 -5.30
N LEU A 23 4.18 10.01 -4.24
CA LEU A 23 4.83 11.30 -4.04
C LEU A 23 6.34 11.13 -3.85
N LEU A 24 6.77 10.15 -3.04
CA LEU A 24 8.18 9.90 -2.78
C LEU A 24 8.92 9.45 -4.05
N ILE A 25 8.34 8.53 -4.83
CA ILE A 25 8.92 8.11 -6.09
C ILE A 25 8.93 9.25 -7.09
N GLY A 26 7.86 10.04 -7.17
CA GLY A 26 7.80 11.22 -8.04
C GLY A 26 8.87 12.26 -7.72
N LEU A 27 9.20 12.44 -6.43
CA LEU A 27 10.26 13.35 -6.00
C LEU A 27 11.67 12.78 -6.20
N LEU A 28 11.86 11.46 -6.00
CA LEU A 28 13.19 10.84 -6.07
C LEU A 28 13.65 10.55 -7.50
N GLN A 29 12.74 10.17 -8.39
CA GLN A 29 13.07 9.79 -9.77
C GLN A 29 12.82 10.89 -10.80
N GLY A 30 12.19 12.02 -10.41
CA GLY A 30 12.04 13.18 -11.25
C GLY A 30 11.40 12.92 -12.63
N GLU A 31 11.89 13.58 -13.66
CA GLU A 31 11.31 13.52 -15.02
C GLU A 31 11.39 12.14 -15.69
N GLN A 32 12.34 11.28 -15.31
CA GLN A 32 12.51 9.97 -15.93
C GLN A 32 11.35 9.03 -15.67
N LEU A 33 10.73 9.13 -14.50
CA LEU A 33 9.60 8.27 -14.13
C LEU A 33 8.32 8.65 -14.86
N TRP A 34 8.11 9.96 -15.06
CA TRP A 34 6.93 10.48 -15.74
C TRP A 34 6.90 10.14 -17.23
N SER A 35 8.07 9.97 -17.86
CA SER A 35 8.18 9.58 -19.26
C SER A 35 7.90 8.11 -19.52
N GLN A 36 8.12 7.24 -18.53
CA GLN A 36 8.01 5.79 -18.69
C GLN A 36 6.61 5.22 -18.39
N VAL A 37 5.79 5.93 -17.60
CA VAL A 37 4.43 5.49 -17.28
C VAL A 37 3.43 6.13 -18.24
N PRO A 38 2.79 5.36 -19.14
CA PRO A 38 1.95 5.89 -20.22
C PRO A 38 0.76 6.70 -19.73
N LEU A 39 0.24 6.42 -18.53
CA LEU A 39 -0.87 7.17 -17.91
C LEU A 39 -0.44 8.53 -17.38
N LEU A 40 0.77 8.64 -16.83
CA LEU A 40 1.28 9.86 -16.20
C LEU A 40 1.86 10.85 -17.21
N ARG A 41 2.21 10.39 -18.41
CA ARG A 41 2.76 11.23 -19.49
C ARG A 41 1.83 12.36 -19.95
N HIS A 42 0.51 12.19 -19.76
CA HIS A 42 -0.51 13.20 -20.14
C HIS A 42 -0.70 14.32 -19.11
N PHE A 43 -0.17 14.14 -17.90
CA PHE A 43 -0.31 15.12 -16.83
C PHE A 43 1.03 15.79 -16.53
N SER A 44 1.05 17.10 -16.33
CA SER A 44 2.28 17.77 -15.90
C SER A 44 2.67 17.30 -14.48
N PRO A 45 3.97 17.01 -14.23
CA PRO A 45 4.44 16.44 -12.95
C PRO A 45 4.06 17.32 -11.75
N TYR A 46 4.01 18.64 -11.93
CA TYR A 46 3.64 19.60 -10.88
C TYR A 46 2.20 19.42 -10.38
N TRP A 47 1.26 19.16 -11.28
CA TRP A 47 -0.13 18.93 -10.91
C TRP A 47 -0.31 17.64 -10.13
N VAL A 48 0.38 16.58 -10.55
CA VAL A 48 0.28 15.27 -9.88
C VAL A 48 0.88 15.34 -8.49
N VAL A 49 2.06 15.95 -8.34
CA VAL A 49 2.69 16.15 -7.02
C VAL A 49 1.81 17.04 -6.15
N GLY A 50 1.22 18.12 -6.69
CA GLY A 50 0.29 18.98 -5.96
C GLY A 50 -0.95 18.24 -5.45
N VAL A 51 -1.57 17.41 -6.30
CA VAL A 51 -2.75 16.62 -5.94
C VAL A 51 -2.38 15.56 -4.88
N LEU A 52 -1.25 14.86 -5.03
CA LEU A 52 -0.78 13.88 -4.06
C LEU A 52 -0.43 14.51 -2.71
N ALA A 53 0.19 15.67 -2.71
CA ALA A 53 0.48 16.43 -1.49
C ALA A 53 -0.83 16.88 -0.81
N ALA A 54 -1.77 17.46 -1.57
CA ALA A 54 -3.08 17.84 -1.05
C ALA A 54 -3.84 16.62 -0.48
N TRP A 55 -3.77 15.47 -1.15
CA TRP A 55 -4.38 14.24 -0.66
C TRP A 55 -3.74 13.77 0.66
N SER A 56 -2.41 13.82 0.78
CA SER A 56 -1.70 13.46 2.02
C SER A 56 -2.10 14.38 3.18
N PHE A 57 -2.24 15.67 2.93
CA PHE A 57 -2.76 16.62 3.92
C PHE A 57 -4.21 16.31 4.31
N LEU A 58 -5.04 16.00 3.34
CA LEU A 58 -6.45 15.66 3.55
C LEU A 58 -6.59 14.39 4.39
N GLU A 59 -5.76 13.38 4.18
CA GLU A 59 -5.70 12.16 5.00
C GLU A 59 -5.41 12.48 6.47
N ILE A 60 -4.45 13.35 6.75
CA ILE A 60 -4.09 13.76 8.13
C ILE A 60 -5.25 14.51 8.80
N PHE A 61 -5.93 15.38 8.05
CA PHE A 61 -7.04 16.18 8.57
C PHE A 61 -8.30 15.33 8.84
N LEU A 62 -8.65 14.44 7.92
CA LEU A 62 -9.83 13.59 8.04
C LEU A 62 -9.64 12.43 9.02
N ALA A 63 -8.39 12.05 9.34
CA ALA A 63 -8.09 11.03 10.34
C ALA A 63 -8.64 11.37 11.76
N GLY A 64 -8.95 12.65 12.02
CA GLY A 64 -9.57 13.11 13.26
C GLY A 64 -11.08 12.82 13.36
N ASN A 65 -11.77 12.61 12.24
CA ASN A 65 -13.22 12.40 12.18
C ASN A 65 -13.57 10.97 11.80
N LEU A 66 -14.43 10.29 12.58
CA LEU A 66 -14.84 8.89 12.34
C LEU A 66 -15.47 8.67 10.95
N TRP A 67 -16.26 9.61 10.46
CA TRP A 67 -16.87 9.54 9.13
C TRP A 67 -15.88 9.79 8.00
N GLY A 68 -15.02 10.79 8.15
CA GLY A 68 -13.97 11.09 7.18
C GLY A 68 -12.99 9.93 7.04
N TYR A 69 -12.64 9.30 8.15
CA TYR A 69 -11.75 8.15 8.16
C TYR A 69 -12.31 6.92 7.40
N ARG A 70 -13.61 6.63 7.55
CA ARG A 70 -14.27 5.54 6.80
C ARG A 70 -14.27 5.78 5.30
N LEU A 71 -14.49 7.03 4.89
CA LEU A 71 -14.51 7.43 3.48
C LEU A 71 -13.11 7.31 2.86
N ILE A 72 -12.08 7.75 3.57
CA ILE A 72 -10.68 7.60 3.14
C ILE A 72 -10.33 6.13 2.94
N ILE A 73 -10.65 5.27 3.90
CA ILE A 73 -10.38 3.82 3.81
C ILE A 73 -11.03 3.22 2.56
N LEU A 74 -12.25 3.60 2.25
CA LEU A 74 -12.99 3.08 1.10
C LEU A 74 -12.34 3.53 -0.21
N VAL A 75 -11.93 4.79 -0.29
CA VAL A 75 -11.20 5.33 -1.44
C VAL A 75 -9.84 4.63 -1.57
N GLN A 76 -9.09 4.49 -0.48
CA GLN A 76 -7.81 3.78 -0.48
C GLN A 76 -7.95 2.34 -0.94
N LEU A 77 -9.00 1.63 -0.52
CA LEU A 77 -9.25 0.25 -0.94
C LEU A 77 -9.50 0.14 -2.45
N CYS A 78 -10.26 1.08 -3.03
CA CYS A 78 -10.53 1.10 -4.46
C CYS A 78 -9.28 1.43 -5.30
N PHE A 79 -8.44 2.35 -4.83
CA PHE A 79 -7.27 2.82 -5.58
C PHE A 79 -5.98 2.02 -5.29
N SER A 80 -5.93 1.29 -4.18
CA SER A 80 -4.75 0.50 -3.79
C SER A 80 -4.26 -0.46 -4.89
N PRO A 81 -5.11 -1.24 -5.60
CA PRO A 81 -4.61 -2.12 -6.65
C PRO A 81 -4.02 -1.34 -7.83
N LEU A 82 -4.57 -0.18 -8.16
CA LEU A 82 -4.05 0.68 -9.23
C LEU A 82 -2.67 1.24 -8.87
N VAL A 83 -2.55 1.79 -7.66
CA VAL A 83 -1.28 2.33 -7.17
C VAL A 83 -0.22 1.25 -7.01
N GLY A 84 -0.58 0.10 -6.46
CA GLY A 84 0.33 -1.04 -6.34
C GLY A 84 0.82 -1.54 -7.71
N ALA A 85 -0.08 -1.59 -8.71
CA ALA A 85 0.29 -1.94 -10.08
C ALA A 85 1.24 -0.91 -10.70
N LEU A 86 0.95 0.39 -10.56
CA LEU A 86 1.81 1.46 -11.06
C LEU A 86 3.20 1.40 -10.42
N LEU A 87 3.27 1.28 -9.10
CA LEU A 87 4.54 1.19 -8.36
C LEU A 87 5.34 -0.05 -8.75
N GLY A 88 4.67 -1.20 -8.93
CA GLY A 88 5.32 -2.41 -9.39
C GLY A 88 5.90 -2.27 -10.79
N MET A 89 5.15 -1.68 -11.73
CA MET A 89 5.61 -1.44 -13.10
C MET A 89 6.79 -0.46 -13.14
N THR A 90 6.78 0.60 -12.31
CA THR A 90 7.87 1.59 -12.30
C THR A 90 9.18 1.03 -11.78
N VAL A 91 9.13 0.09 -10.83
CA VAL A 91 10.33 -0.54 -10.27
C VAL A 91 10.83 -1.68 -11.17
N ALA A 92 9.95 -2.26 -11.98
CA ALA A 92 10.25 -3.42 -12.85
C ALA A 92 10.77 -3.05 -14.24
N THR A 93 11.11 -1.80 -14.51
CA THR A 93 11.52 -1.32 -15.86
C THR A 93 12.79 -2.00 -16.42
N ALA A 94 13.50 -2.78 -15.62
CA ALA A 94 14.71 -3.50 -16.01
C ALA A 94 14.50 -5.00 -16.31
N THR A 95 13.25 -5.50 -16.29
CA THR A 95 12.96 -6.94 -16.41
C THR A 95 12.42 -7.30 -17.79
N ASP A 96 12.86 -8.43 -18.36
CA ASP A 96 12.29 -9.04 -19.58
C ASP A 96 10.89 -9.64 -19.36
N THR A 97 10.35 -9.56 -18.15
CA THR A 97 8.99 -10.02 -17.82
C THR A 97 7.93 -9.07 -18.34
N PRO A 98 6.80 -9.59 -18.86
CA PRO A 98 5.75 -8.74 -19.38
C PRO A 98 5.17 -7.85 -18.28
N GLN A 99 5.18 -6.54 -18.50
CA GLN A 99 4.80 -5.50 -17.54
C GLN A 99 3.39 -5.69 -16.95
N TRP A 100 2.47 -6.26 -17.73
CA TRP A 100 1.11 -6.52 -17.27
C TRP A 100 1.04 -7.58 -16.16
N LEU A 101 1.90 -8.62 -16.21
CA LEU A 101 1.98 -9.64 -15.15
C LEU A 101 2.50 -9.03 -13.84
N ILE A 102 3.54 -8.20 -13.94
CA ILE A 102 4.10 -7.53 -12.76
C ILE A 102 3.08 -6.55 -12.18
N GLY A 103 2.40 -5.78 -13.03
CA GLY A 103 1.36 -4.86 -12.61
C GLY A 103 0.19 -5.57 -11.91
N THR A 104 -0.30 -6.69 -12.46
CA THR A 104 -1.40 -7.44 -11.84
C THR A 104 -0.99 -8.06 -10.51
N LEU A 105 0.20 -8.68 -10.43
CA LEU A 105 0.71 -9.26 -9.19
C LEU A 105 0.92 -8.22 -8.09
N SER A 106 1.56 -7.10 -8.42
CA SER A 106 1.80 -6.01 -7.47
C SER A 106 0.52 -5.32 -7.03
N GLY A 107 -0.43 -5.12 -7.96
CA GLY A 107 -1.74 -4.57 -7.63
C GLY A 107 -2.54 -5.48 -6.70
N LEU A 108 -2.52 -6.78 -6.96
CA LEU A 108 -3.21 -7.77 -6.14
C LEU A 108 -2.56 -7.89 -4.75
N PHE A 109 -1.25 -7.82 -4.69
CA PHE A 109 -0.49 -7.81 -3.43
C PHE A 109 -0.81 -6.57 -2.58
N ALA A 110 -0.81 -5.39 -3.18
CA ALA A 110 -1.18 -4.13 -2.52
C ALA A 110 -2.63 -4.18 -2.02
N PHE A 111 -3.55 -4.71 -2.82
CA PHE A 111 -4.95 -4.87 -2.44
C PHE A 111 -5.14 -5.78 -1.25
N VAL A 112 -4.47 -6.93 -1.21
CA VAL A 112 -4.53 -7.87 -0.07
C VAL A 112 -4.02 -7.22 1.21
N LEU A 113 -2.89 -6.51 1.15
CA LEU A 113 -2.35 -5.80 2.30
C LEU A 113 -3.32 -4.72 2.80
N GLN A 114 -3.89 -3.94 1.88
CA GLN A 114 -4.87 -2.90 2.21
C GLN A 114 -6.13 -3.50 2.85
N LEU A 115 -6.63 -4.60 2.32
CA LEU A 115 -7.83 -5.27 2.83
C LEU A 115 -7.64 -5.77 4.26
N VAL A 116 -6.47 -6.34 4.56
CA VAL A 116 -6.13 -6.78 5.92
C VAL A 116 -5.98 -5.60 6.86
N GLN A 117 -5.36 -4.52 6.40
CA GLN A 117 -5.21 -3.29 7.15
C GLN A 117 -6.56 -2.67 7.51
N VAL A 118 -7.47 -2.60 6.56
CA VAL A 118 -8.86 -2.15 6.78
C VAL A 118 -9.54 -3.02 7.84
N GLY A 119 -9.41 -4.34 7.75
CA GLY A 119 -9.93 -5.28 8.74
C GLY A 119 -9.38 -5.03 10.16
N TRP A 120 -8.10 -4.65 10.26
CA TRP A 120 -7.46 -4.29 11.53
C TRP A 120 -8.02 -3.00 12.11
N PHE A 121 -8.19 -1.99 11.28
CA PHE A 121 -8.68 -0.68 11.68
C PHE A 121 -10.13 -0.71 12.15
N TYR A 122 -10.97 -1.51 11.50
CA TYR A 122 -12.34 -1.72 11.96
C TYR A 122 -12.43 -2.34 13.36
N ARG A 123 -11.42 -3.08 13.79
CA ARG A 123 -11.38 -3.71 15.12
C ARG A 123 -10.91 -2.79 16.23
N LEU A 124 -9.93 -1.95 15.94
CA LEU A 124 -9.32 -1.05 16.94
C LEU A 124 -10.22 0.14 17.27
N GLY A 125 -11.23 0.46 16.45
CA GLY A 125 -12.21 1.51 16.66
C GLY A 125 -11.62 2.92 16.64
N LYS A 126 -10.65 3.21 17.48
CA LYS A 126 -9.87 4.47 17.48
C LYS A 126 -8.40 4.12 17.36
N LEU A 127 -7.77 4.55 16.26
CA LEU A 127 -6.33 4.39 16.10
C LEU A 127 -5.59 5.46 16.90
N PRO A 128 -4.61 5.07 17.72
CA PRO A 128 -3.72 6.04 18.33
C PRO A 128 -2.84 6.68 17.23
N ARG A 129 -2.57 7.97 17.36
CA ARG A 129 -1.82 8.77 16.36
C ARG A 129 -0.44 8.18 16.03
N TRP A 130 0.22 7.55 17.00
CA TRP A 130 1.52 6.94 16.78
C TRP A 130 1.50 5.76 15.80
N VAL A 131 0.37 5.03 15.67
CA VAL A 131 0.21 3.96 14.66
C VAL A 131 0.17 4.55 13.25
N ILE A 132 -0.50 5.69 13.07
CA ILE A 132 -0.56 6.38 11.78
C ILE A 132 0.83 6.83 11.36
N VAL A 133 1.58 7.47 12.27
CA VAL A 133 2.97 7.91 12.02
C VAL A 133 3.89 6.70 11.75
N GLY A 134 3.74 5.63 12.52
CA GLY A 134 4.51 4.40 12.31
C GLY A 134 4.25 3.77 10.93
N GLN A 135 3.02 3.81 10.47
CA GLN A 135 2.64 3.33 9.13
C GLN A 135 3.23 4.19 8.02
N ASP A 136 3.24 5.51 8.18
CA ASP A 136 3.84 6.45 7.22
C ASP A 136 5.36 6.23 7.13
N LEU A 137 6.01 6.07 8.29
CA LEU A 137 7.44 5.76 8.35
C LEU A 137 7.77 4.42 7.69
N LEU A 138 6.97 3.38 7.95
CA LEU A 138 7.13 2.06 7.33
C LEU A 138 6.96 2.13 5.81
N CYS A 139 5.99 2.90 5.33
CA CYS A 139 5.76 3.13 3.91
C CYS A 139 6.97 3.81 3.24
N MET A 140 7.51 4.86 3.86
CA MET A 140 8.73 5.53 3.37
C MET A 140 9.93 4.59 3.34
N LEU A 141 10.14 3.80 4.39
CA LEU A 141 11.23 2.81 4.46
C LEU A 141 11.11 1.76 3.36
N LEU A 142 9.90 1.25 3.09
CA LEU A 142 9.67 0.26 2.05
C LEU A 142 10.03 0.80 0.66
N ILE A 143 9.70 2.05 0.35
CA ILE A 143 10.08 2.68 -0.92
C ILE A 143 11.60 2.88 -1.01
N LEU A 144 12.23 3.38 0.05
CA LEU A 144 13.68 3.55 0.07
C LEU A 144 14.40 2.20 -0.11
N PHE A 145 13.91 1.15 0.53
CA PHE A 145 14.46 -0.20 0.38
C PHE A 145 14.17 -0.79 -1.01
N ALA A 146 13.01 -0.51 -1.61
CA ALA A 146 12.74 -0.93 -2.98
C ALA A 146 13.79 -0.40 -3.96
N LEU A 147 14.25 0.85 -3.76
CA LEU A 147 15.20 1.52 -4.64
C LEU A 147 16.67 1.21 -4.29
N ARG A 148 17.03 1.16 -3.00
CA ARG A 148 18.43 1.04 -2.55
C ARG A 148 18.83 -0.34 -2.05
N ALA A 149 17.91 -1.10 -1.47
CA ALA A 149 18.19 -2.39 -0.86
C ALA A 149 17.02 -3.38 -1.06
N PRO A 150 16.77 -3.82 -2.30
CA PRO A 150 15.57 -4.59 -2.67
C PRO A 150 15.43 -5.91 -1.90
N LYS A 151 16.54 -6.52 -1.47
CA LYS A 151 16.50 -7.73 -0.64
C LYS A 151 15.80 -7.47 0.70
N GLN A 152 16.19 -6.38 1.37
CA GLN A 152 15.65 -6.04 2.69
C GLN A 152 14.19 -5.60 2.58
N GLY A 153 13.86 -4.76 1.60
CA GLY A 153 12.50 -4.31 1.36
C GLY A 153 11.54 -5.46 1.03
N GLY A 154 11.96 -6.38 0.18
CA GLY A 154 11.18 -7.56 -0.18
C GLY A 154 10.95 -8.50 1.00
N LEU A 155 11.95 -8.72 1.85
CA LEU A 155 11.79 -9.52 3.08
C LEU A 155 10.78 -8.88 4.05
N ILE A 156 10.83 -7.56 4.23
CA ILE A 156 9.86 -6.84 5.05
C ILE A 156 8.46 -6.96 4.45
N ALA A 157 8.32 -6.82 3.13
CA ALA A 157 7.04 -6.97 2.43
C ALA A 157 6.44 -8.37 2.62
N LEU A 158 7.26 -9.42 2.51
CA LEU A 158 6.86 -10.82 2.75
C LEU A 158 6.48 -11.05 4.22
N LEU A 159 7.21 -10.45 5.15
CA LEU A 159 6.88 -10.51 6.57
C LEU A 159 5.54 -9.83 6.87
N LEU A 160 5.28 -8.68 6.26
CA LEU A 160 3.99 -8.00 6.36
C LEU A 160 2.85 -8.86 5.79
N LEU A 161 3.07 -9.50 4.65
CA LEU A 161 2.09 -10.44 4.08
C LEU A 161 1.83 -11.62 5.01
N TRP A 162 2.89 -12.21 5.57
CA TRP A 162 2.76 -13.31 6.51
C TRP A 162 1.98 -12.90 7.77
N LEU A 163 2.28 -11.73 8.35
CA LEU A 163 1.54 -11.18 9.48
C LEU A 163 0.06 -10.92 9.11
N ALA A 164 -0.18 -10.42 7.90
CA ALA A 164 -1.51 -10.18 7.38
C ALA A 164 -2.32 -11.48 7.30
N VAL A 165 -1.76 -12.52 6.69
CA VAL A 165 -2.40 -13.84 6.56
C VAL A 165 -2.63 -14.48 7.93
N ARG A 166 -1.64 -14.41 8.82
CA ARG A 166 -1.76 -14.93 10.19
C ARG A 166 -2.89 -14.24 10.95
N SER A 167 -2.95 -12.92 10.89
CA SER A 167 -4.01 -12.13 11.54
C SER A 167 -5.41 -12.48 11.00
N ALA A 168 -5.53 -12.72 9.70
CA ALA A 168 -6.78 -13.14 9.07
C ALA A 168 -7.24 -14.54 9.56
N LYS A 169 -6.30 -15.49 9.68
CA LYS A 169 -6.59 -16.85 10.20
C LYS A 169 -7.06 -16.83 11.65
N ASP A 170 -6.39 -16.06 12.52
CA ASP A 170 -6.78 -15.95 13.94
C ASP A 170 -8.19 -15.39 14.08
N TRP A 171 -8.61 -14.54 13.16
CA TRP A 171 -9.96 -13.98 13.15
C TRP A 171 -11.02 -15.03 12.77
N GLN A 172 -10.80 -15.79 11.73
CA GLN A 172 -11.71 -16.85 11.31
C GLN A 172 -11.94 -17.86 12.45
N GLN A 173 -10.87 -18.25 13.14
CA GLN A 173 -10.96 -19.19 14.25
C GLN A 173 -11.79 -18.62 15.43
N ARG A 174 -11.62 -17.35 15.78
CA ARG A 174 -12.40 -16.73 16.85
C ARG A 174 -13.89 -16.63 16.50
N HIS A 175 -14.22 -16.29 15.26
CA HIS A 175 -15.61 -16.23 14.79
C HIS A 175 -16.29 -17.59 14.78
N GLN A 176 -15.57 -18.65 14.39
CA GLN A 176 -16.09 -20.00 14.41
C GLN A 176 -16.34 -20.52 15.84
N ARG A 177 -15.45 -20.18 16.79
CA ARG A 177 -15.63 -20.53 18.20
C ARG A 177 -16.86 -19.82 18.81
N SER A 178 -17.06 -18.55 18.54
CA SER A 178 -18.22 -17.79 19.03
C SER A 178 -19.55 -18.29 18.43
N ARG A 179 -19.56 -18.74 17.17
CA ARG A 179 -20.74 -19.39 16.57
C ARG A 179 -21.06 -20.72 17.22
N ARG A 180 -20.06 -21.55 17.48
CA ARG A 180 -20.28 -22.86 18.14
C ARG A 180 -20.78 -22.71 19.57
N GLN A 181 -20.33 -21.70 20.32
CA GLN A 181 -20.82 -21.42 21.66
C GLN A 181 -22.30 -21.00 21.68
N ARG A 182 -22.74 -20.21 20.68
CA ARG A 182 -24.15 -19.80 20.56
C ARG A 182 -25.10 -20.92 20.11
N LEU A 183 -24.59 -21.97 19.49
CA LEU A 183 -25.40 -23.13 19.09
C LEU A 183 -25.53 -24.18 20.19
N ASN A 184 -24.66 -24.12 21.22
CA ASN A 184 -24.66 -25.04 22.36
C ASN A 184 -25.28 -24.46 23.63
N SER A 185 -25.71 -23.19 23.61
CA SER A 185 -26.50 -22.53 24.66
C SER A 185 -27.97 -22.46 24.25
#